data_94579767a635ad13d729219d335d919c
#
_entry.id   94579767a635ad13d729219d335d919c
#
_cell.length_a   1.000
_cell.length_b   1.000
_cell.length_c   1.000
_cell.angle_alpha   90.00
_cell.angle_beta   90.00
_cell.angle_gamma   90.00
#
_symmetry.space_group_name_H-M   'P 1'
#
loop_
_entity.id
_entity.type
_entity.pdbx_description
1 polymer ?
#
loop_
_entity_poly.entity_id
_entity_poly.type
_entity_poly.pdbx_seq_one_letter_code
_entity_poly.pdbx_strand_id
1 'polypeptide(L)'
;MYISRLALDHYRSWEHCVLDFKPGINILQGANGLGKTNIVEAIEVLSTGSSHRASSSLPLIEKGCTSATIRANVEDGETQHTYEATIVARGANRARIDGGKSQYMRDLIGRTPSVSFTPEDQRLVAGDPATRRNFINQAASLLLPHYAQTLQQFTHVAKQRTALLKQLGDGTNLDPQYGQQAVLSGLEIWTGQFIDLGMQLTRDRNNVISRLEEPFARIYASLAGDDERAALAYEPSFDEVMLFDDPAAEISRHFQRIYPGEVARGQNLIGPHRDDLTLLLNDMNAREFASNGEMWTMALALKMALYEAVSAHFESKPIVILDDVFAQLDEARRGQILDFAMRQDQVLITVAAASDIPRMDAGRFHADVHVIDVAALRRQSQDGQHDDLTAMMAQLVACLLYTSPSPRDISGSR
;
A
#
# COMPACT_ATOMS: atom_id res chain seq x y z
N MET A 1 -7.71 18.27 -5.87
CA MET A 1 -8.41 17.14 -5.20
C MET A 1 -7.88 17.00 -3.78
N TYR A 2 -8.77 16.78 -2.77
CA TYR A 2 -8.35 16.53 -1.38
C TYR A 2 -9.38 15.66 -0.64
N ILE A 3 -8.95 14.94 0.40
CA ILE A 3 -9.85 14.22 1.30
C ILE A 3 -10.41 15.22 2.30
N SER A 4 -11.74 15.36 2.38
CA SER A 4 -12.41 16.22 3.35
C SER A 4 -12.76 15.48 4.65
N ARG A 5 -13.07 14.17 4.58
CA ARG A 5 -13.39 13.33 5.74
C ARG A 5 -12.86 11.92 5.57
N LEU A 6 -12.35 11.33 6.66
CA LEU A 6 -11.95 9.93 6.75
C LEU A 6 -12.69 9.27 7.91
N ALA A 7 -13.24 8.08 7.66
CA ALA A 7 -13.84 7.22 8.68
C ALA A 7 -13.18 5.84 8.63
N LEU A 8 -12.84 5.32 9.81
CA LEU A 8 -12.21 4.01 10.00
C LEU A 8 -13.06 3.20 10.97
N ASP A 9 -13.37 1.95 10.59
CA ASP A 9 -14.07 1.00 11.44
C ASP A 9 -13.23 -0.28 11.51
N HIS A 10 -12.87 -0.72 12.72
CA HIS A 10 -12.03 -1.89 13.02
C HIS A 10 -10.72 -1.95 12.23
N TYR A 11 -10.12 -0.78 11.98
CA TYR A 11 -8.90 -0.68 11.20
C TYR A 11 -7.67 -0.53 12.11
N ARG A 12 -6.75 -1.49 12.07
CA ARG A 12 -5.52 -1.51 12.88
C ARG A 12 -5.82 -1.40 14.38
N SER A 13 -5.51 -0.23 14.97
CA SER A 13 -5.76 0.09 16.38
C SER A 13 -7.02 0.93 16.58
N TRP A 14 -7.75 1.22 15.54
CA TRP A 14 -8.96 2.03 15.57
C TRP A 14 -10.18 1.13 15.47
N GLU A 15 -10.94 1.03 16.55
CA GLU A 15 -12.26 0.41 16.53
C GLU A 15 -13.23 1.31 15.75
N HIS A 16 -13.26 2.60 16.08
CA HIS A 16 -13.96 3.63 15.33
C HIS A 16 -13.14 4.92 15.33
N CYS A 17 -13.08 5.62 14.20
CA CYS A 17 -12.43 6.92 14.09
C CYS A 17 -13.07 7.71 12.96
N VAL A 18 -13.51 8.94 13.23
CA VAL A 18 -13.94 9.88 12.20
C VAL A 18 -13.19 11.18 12.39
N LEU A 19 -12.61 11.69 11.30
CA LEU A 19 -11.89 12.95 11.33
C LEU A 19 -12.08 13.72 10.03
N ASP A 20 -12.07 15.05 10.14
CA ASP A 20 -12.16 15.97 9.01
C ASP A 20 -10.79 16.55 8.70
N PHE A 21 -10.49 16.67 7.40
CA PHE A 21 -9.30 17.34 6.89
C PHE A 21 -9.67 18.61 6.14
N LYS A 22 -8.68 19.45 5.91
CA LYS A 22 -8.77 20.67 5.11
C LYS A 22 -7.84 20.61 3.90
N PRO A 23 -8.06 21.41 2.86
CA PRO A 23 -7.04 21.70 1.86
C PRO A 23 -5.76 22.23 2.53
N GLY A 24 -4.61 22.05 1.90
CA GLY A 24 -3.33 22.46 2.43
C GLY A 24 -2.77 21.50 3.49
N ILE A 25 -2.16 22.02 4.53
CA ILE A 25 -1.40 21.24 5.50
C ILE A 25 -2.29 20.81 6.66
N ASN A 26 -2.34 19.49 6.91
CA ASN A 26 -3.01 18.87 8.05
C ASN A 26 -1.97 18.14 8.91
N ILE A 27 -1.86 18.50 10.18
CA ILE A 27 -0.89 17.93 11.12
C ILE A 27 -1.62 17.05 12.14
N LEU A 28 -1.36 15.73 12.08
CA LEU A 28 -1.82 14.79 13.08
C LEU A 28 -0.79 14.74 14.22
N GLN A 29 -1.11 15.38 15.33
CA GLN A 29 -0.23 15.48 16.47
C GLN A 29 -0.66 14.52 17.58
N GLY A 30 0.31 13.84 18.22
CA GLY A 30 0.05 12.99 19.39
C GLY A 30 1.20 12.03 19.67
N ALA A 31 1.27 11.52 20.90
CA ALA A 31 2.31 10.59 21.31
C ALA A 31 2.41 9.34 20.41
N ASN A 32 3.55 8.69 20.42
CA ASN A 32 3.73 7.45 19.66
C ASN A 32 2.78 6.35 20.17
N GLY A 33 2.32 5.51 19.26
CA GLY A 33 1.35 4.45 19.59
C GLY A 33 -0.12 4.87 19.59
N LEU A 34 -0.47 6.15 19.43
CA LEU A 34 -1.87 6.60 19.35
C LEU A 34 -2.57 6.25 18.03
N GLY A 35 -1.84 5.78 17.03
CA GLY A 35 -2.44 5.36 15.76
C GLY A 35 -2.41 6.42 14.65
N LYS A 36 -1.55 7.45 14.73
CA LYS A 36 -1.34 8.46 13.68
C LYS A 36 -1.00 7.81 12.32
N THR A 37 0.04 6.98 12.31
CA THR A 37 0.47 6.20 11.14
C THR A 37 -0.66 5.34 10.57
N ASN A 38 -1.54 4.77 11.41
CA ASN A 38 -2.65 3.95 10.94
C ASN A 38 -3.71 4.79 10.19
N ILE A 39 -3.90 6.07 10.58
CA ILE A 39 -4.79 6.99 9.88
C ILE A 39 -4.26 7.27 8.47
N VAL A 40 -2.99 7.64 8.34
CA VAL A 40 -2.40 7.96 7.02
C VAL A 40 -2.20 6.71 6.17
N GLU A 41 -1.89 5.55 6.77
CA GLU A 41 -1.83 4.26 6.09
C GLU A 41 -3.19 3.87 5.46
N ALA A 42 -4.31 4.21 6.10
CA ALA A 42 -5.63 3.95 5.53
C ALA A 42 -5.84 4.71 4.20
N ILE A 43 -5.30 5.91 4.08
CA ILE A 43 -5.34 6.70 2.84
C ILE A 43 -4.46 6.06 1.76
N GLU A 44 -3.27 5.57 2.11
CA GLU A 44 -2.42 4.81 1.19
C GLU A 44 -3.13 3.56 0.67
N VAL A 45 -3.85 2.83 1.54
CA VAL A 45 -4.63 1.65 1.16
C VAL A 45 -5.77 2.00 0.21
N LEU A 46 -6.45 3.13 0.39
CA LEU A 46 -7.44 3.62 -0.56
C LEU A 46 -6.82 3.98 -1.91
N SER A 47 -5.62 4.54 -1.91
CA SER A 47 -4.88 4.98 -3.09
C SER A 47 -4.35 3.82 -3.94
N THR A 48 -3.69 2.84 -3.30
CA THR A 48 -2.89 1.80 -3.98
C THR A 48 -3.47 0.39 -3.84
N GLY A 49 -4.51 0.21 -3.03
CA GLY A 49 -5.08 -1.10 -2.70
C GLY A 49 -4.23 -1.95 -1.75
N SER A 50 -3.11 -1.42 -1.26
CA SER A 50 -2.14 -2.14 -0.42
C SER A 50 -1.47 -1.20 0.59
N SER A 51 -0.82 -1.75 1.60
CA SER A 51 0.00 -1.02 2.57
C SER A 51 1.48 -1.33 2.36
N HIS A 52 2.35 -0.34 2.50
CA HIS A 52 3.80 -0.57 2.51
C HIS A 52 4.26 -1.37 3.76
N ARG A 53 3.48 -1.34 4.85
CA ARG A 53 3.77 -1.99 6.14
C ARG A 53 3.26 -3.41 6.26
N ALA A 54 2.35 -3.84 5.38
CA ALA A 54 1.69 -5.13 5.49
C ALA A 54 1.66 -5.87 4.16
N SER A 55 2.17 -7.09 4.13
CA SER A 55 2.13 -7.96 2.96
C SER A 55 0.80 -8.69 2.75
N SER A 56 -0.14 -8.56 3.69
CA SER A 56 -1.46 -9.20 3.65
C SER A 56 -2.53 -8.33 4.31
N SER A 57 -3.81 -8.65 4.08
CA SER A 57 -4.94 -7.90 4.65
C SER A 57 -5.10 -8.07 6.15
N LEU A 58 -4.72 -9.23 6.71
CA LEU A 58 -4.99 -9.56 8.12
C LEU A 58 -4.44 -8.54 9.12
N PRO A 59 -3.20 -8.04 9.00
CA PRO A 59 -2.68 -7.03 9.91
C PRO A 59 -3.38 -5.67 9.83
N LEU A 60 -4.18 -5.40 8.79
CA LEU A 60 -4.95 -4.15 8.64
C LEU A 60 -6.25 -4.19 9.44
N ILE A 61 -6.70 -5.37 9.86
CA ILE A 61 -7.92 -5.58 10.62
C ILE A 61 -7.60 -5.55 12.12
N GLU A 62 -8.46 -4.92 12.90
CA GLU A 62 -8.37 -4.92 14.35
C GLU A 62 -8.36 -6.35 14.91
N LYS A 63 -7.56 -6.56 15.96
CA LYS A 63 -7.45 -7.89 16.60
C LYS A 63 -8.80 -8.34 17.16
N GLY A 64 -9.27 -9.48 16.70
CA GLY A 64 -10.56 -10.06 17.10
C GLY A 64 -11.70 -9.80 16.12
N CYS A 65 -11.52 -8.92 15.14
CA CYS A 65 -12.50 -8.63 14.11
C CYS A 65 -12.25 -9.46 12.83
N THR A 66 -13.28 -9.57 12.00
CA THR A 66 -13.23 -10.33 10.74
C THR A 66 -13.09 -9.42 9.52
N SER A 67 -13.33 -8.13 9.69
CA SER A 67 -13.23 -7.11 8.64
C SER A 67 -12.89 -5.75 9.21
N ALA A 68 -12.38 -4.88 8.35
CA ALA A 68 -12.18 -3.47 8.60
C ALA A 68 -12.78 -2.66 7.45
N THR A 69 -13.23 -1.44 7.72
CA THR A 69 -13.74 -0.54 6.70
C THR A 69 -13.01 0.80 6.76
N ILE A 70 -12.59 1.28 5.60
CA ILE A 70 -12.03 2.62 5.39
C ILE A 70 -13.00 3.35 4.48
N ARG A 71 -13.46 4.54 4.87
CA ARG A 71 -14.30 5.40 4.04
C ARG A 71 -13.71 6.80 3.98
N ALA A 72 -13.62 7.36 2.79
CA ALA A 72 -13.15 8.73 2.57
C ALA A 72 -14.13 9.52 1.71
N ASN A 73 -14.41 10.75 2.11
CA ASN A 73 -15.03 11.75 1.24
C ASN A 73 -13.93 12.57 0.60
N VAL A 74 -13.97 12.66 -0.72
CA VAL A 74 -12.98 13.33 -1.54
C VAL A 74 -13.65 14.45 -2.33
N GLU A 75 -13.10 15.64 -2.22
CA GLU A 75 -13.52 16.81 -2.98
C GLU A 75 -12.62 16.96 -4.21
N ASP A 76 -13.22 17.08 -5.38
CA ASP A 76 -12.52 17.32 -6.64
C ASP A 76 -13.23 18.39 -7.44
N GLY A 77 -12.75 19.62 -7.32
CA GLY A 77 -13.43 20.79 -7.86
C GLY A 77 -14.80 21.00 -7.20
N GLU A 78 -15.87 20.92 -7.99
CA GLU A 78 -17.26 21.04 -7.52
C GLU A 78 -17.91 19.69 -7.18
N THR A 79 -17.20 18.57 -7.37
CA THR A 79 -17.72 17.22 -7.13
C THR A 79 -17.21 16.66 -5.83
N GLN A 80 -18.08 15.94 -5.13
CA GLN A 80 -17.74 15.14 -3.94
C GLN A 80 -17.97 13.68 -4.23
N HIS A 81 -16.98 12.85 -3.93
CA HIS A 81 -17.07 11.40 -4.05
C HIS A 81 -16.85 10.74 -2.70
N THR A 82 -17.53 9.62 -2.46
CA THR A 82 -17.30 8.77 -1.31
C THR A 82 -16.67 7.45 -1.78
N TYR A 83 -15.47 7.18 -1.30
CA TYR A 83 -14.76 5.93 -1.54
C TYR A 83 -14.73 5.08 -0.28
N GLU A 84 -15.12 3.82 -0.42
CA GLU A 84 -15.16 2.86 0.68
C GLU A 84 -14.37 1.61 0.30
N ALA A 85 -13.47 1.18 1.19
CA ALA A 85 -12.76 -0.09 1.10
C ALA A 85 -13.13 -0.97 2.29
N THR A 86 -13.61 -2.18 2.02
CA THR A 86 -13.86 -3.23 3.03
C THR A 86 -12.77 -4.29 2.89
N ILE A 87 -11.96 -4.41 3.92
CA ILE A 87 -10.87 -5.37 4.04
C ILE A 87 -11.36 -6.55 4.87
N VAL A 88 -11.17 -7.78 4.39
CA VAL A 88 -11.66 -8.98 5.07
C VAL A 88 -10.52 -9.94 5.39
N ALA A 89 -10.65 -10.64 6.54
CA ALA A 89 -9.68 -11.64 6.98
C ALA A 89 -9.65 -12.86 6.04
N ARG A 90 -10.78 -13.19 5.44
CA ARG A 90 -10.93 -14.30 4.48
C ARG A 90 -11.78 -13.86 3.30
N GLY A 91 -11.31 -14.14 2.09
CA GLY A 91 -12.00 -13.77 0.87
C GLY A 91 -11.36 -12.59 0.16
N ALA A 92 -12.10 -11.94 -0.74
CA ALA A 92 -11.64 -10.81 -1.52
C ALA A 92 -12.07 -9.49 -0.89
N ASN A 93 -11.14 -8.56 -0.74
CA ASN A 93 -11.43 -7.18 -0.37
C ASN A 93 -12.37 -6.54 -1.38
N ARG A 94 -13.25 -5.67 -0.91
CA ARG A 94 -14.29 -5.02 -1.70
C ARG A 94 -14.18 -3.51 -1.61
N ALA A 95 -14.71 -2.85 -2.62
CA ALA A 95 -14.81 -1.40 -2.70
C ALA A 95 -16.23 -0.96 -3.03
N ARG A 96 -16.58 0.28 -2.67
CA ARG A 96 -17.78 0.99 -3.12
C ARG A 96 -17.42 2.42 -3.46
N ILE A 97 -18.07 2.95 -4.48
CA ILE A 97 -17.96 4.34 -4.93
C ILE A 97 -19.36 4.94 -4.84
N ASP A 98 -19.49 6.07 -4.15
CA ASP A 98 -20.73 6.85 -3.99
C ASP A 98 -21.93 6.02 -3.51
N GLY A 99 -21.67 5.09 -2.56
CA GLY A 99 -22.70 4.19 -2.04
C GLY A 99 -23.24 3.16 -3.04
N GLY A 100 -22.62 3.07 -4.22
CA GLY A 100 -23.02 2.17 -5.30
C GLY A 100 -22.82 0.68 -5.00
N LYS A 101 -22.91 -0.15 -6.04
CA LYS A 101 -22.72 -1.60 -5.93
C LYS A 101 -21.30 -1.94 -5.47
N SER A 102 -21.18 -3.06 -4.73
CA SER A 102 -19.88 -3.62 -4.34
C SER A 102 -19.05 -4.01 -5.58
N GLN A 103 -17.82 -3.50 -5.61
CA GLN A 103 -16.84 -3.68 -6.69
C GLN A 103 -15.58 -4.37 -6.13
N TYR A 104 -14.60 -4.65 -7.00
CA TYR A 104 -13.30 -5.13 -6.55
C TYR A 104 -12.44 -3.97 -6.04
N MET A 105 -11.52 -4.26 -5.13
CA MET A 105 -10.59 -3.27 -4.58
C MET A 105 -9.78 -2.54 -5.66
N ARG A 106 -9.44 -3.22 -6.76
CA ARG A 106 -8.72 -2.64 -7.90
C ARG A 106 -9.45 -1.49 -8.58
N ASP A 107 -10.79 -1.45 -8.49
CA ASP A 107 -11.60 -0.40 -9.12
C ASP A 107 -11.52 0.93 -8.36
N LEU A 108 -10.96 0.89 -7.13
CA LEU A 108 -10.69 2.04 -6.28
C LEU A 108 -9.29 2.62 -6.50
N ILE A 109 -8.32 1.80 -6.95
CA ILE A 109 -6.93 2.21 -7.11
C ILE A 109 -6.82 3.42 -8.05
N GLY A 110 -6.07 4.43 -7.63
CA GLY A 110 -5.85 5.66 -8.38
C GLY A 110 -7.01 6.67 -8.35
N ARG A 111 -8.15 6.34 -7.69
CA ARG A 111 -9.24 7.33 -7.50
C ARG A 111 -8.87 8.45 -6.54
N THR A 112 -7.98 8.16 -5.62
CA THR A 112 -7.44 9.14 -4.66
C THR A 112 -5.93 8.93 -4.58
N PRO A 113 -5.16 9.32 -5.62
CA PRO A 113 -3.73 9.07 -5.66
C PRO A 113 -3.01 9.76 -4.51
N SER A 114 -2.14 9.01 -3.84
CA SER A 114 -1.29 9.52 -2.77
C SER A 114 0.14 9.02 -2.88
N VAL A 115 1.09 9.78 -2.35
CA VAL A 115 2.48 9.39 -2.21
C VAL A 115 2.90 9.62 -0.77
N SER A 116 3.34 8.53 -0.12
CA SER A 116 3.78 8.54 1.27
C SER A 116 5.30 8.64 1.35
N PHE A 117 5.77 9.44 2.30
CA PHE A 117 7.17 9.53 2.71
C PHE A 117 7.26 9.05 4.16
N THR A 118 8.11 8.07 4.42
CA THR A 118 8.24 7.42 5.73
C THR A 118 9.70 7.23 6.12
N PRO A 119 10.02 7.07 7.40
CA PRO A 119 11.39 6.72 7.83
C PRO A 119 11.91 5.43 7.21
N GLU A 120 11.03 4.49 6.90
CA GLU A 120 11.38 3.22 6.28
C GLU A 120 11.78 3.34 4.80
N ASP A 121 11.56 4.49 4.15
CA ASP A 121 11.89 4.67 2.73
C ASP A 121 13.38 4.51 2.44
N GLN A 122 14.26 4.74 3.40
CA GLN A 122 15.70 4.41 3.27
C GLN A 122 15.93 2.94 2.92
N ARG A 123 15.00 2.05 3.29
CA ARG A 123 15.04 0.63 2.91
C ARG A 123 14.83 0.39 1.41
N LEU A 124 14.37 1.38 0.65
CA LEU A 124 14.37 1.31 -0.81
C LEU A 124 15.78 1.21 -1.37
N VAL A 125 16.76 1.81 -0.68
CA VAL A 125 18.18 1.74 -1.04
C VAL A 125 18.85 0.56 -0.33
N ALA A 126 18.80 0.52 1.01
CA ALA A 126 19.55 -0.41 1.84
C ALA A 126 18.84 -1.74 2.13
N GLY A 127 17.53 -1.81 1.93
CA GLY A 127 16.70 -2.96 2.32
C GLY A 127 16.71 -4.12 1.32
N ASP A 128 15.80 -5.07 1.59
CA ASP A 128 15.65 -6.27 0.79
C ASP A 128 14.91 -6.01 -0.54
N PRO A 129 15.11 -6.85 -1.57
CA PRO A 129 14.39 -6.77 -2.84
C PRO A 129 12.86 -6.75 -2.70
N ALA A 130 12.31 -7.34 -1.64
CA ALA A 130 10.87 -7.32 -1.38
C ALA A 130 10.32 -5.90 -1.17
N THR A 131 11.07 -5.03 -0.48
CA THR A 131 10.70 -3.61 -0.27
C THR A 131 10.63 -2.88 -1.61
N ARG A 132 11.64 -3.04 -2.46
CA ARG A 132 11.69 -2.43 -3.79
C ARG A 132 10.60 -2.95 -4.72
N ARG A 133 10.33 -4.26 -4.71
CA ARG A 133 9.18 -4.81 -5.47
C ARG A 133 7.85 -4.26 -5.00
N ASN A 134 7.65 -4.05 -3.69
CA ASN A 134 6.43 -3.42 -3.18
C ASN A 134 6.30 -1.98 -3.70
N PHE A 135 7.38 -1.20 -3.69
CA PHE A 135 7.41 0.14 -4.25
C PHE A 135 7.03 0.12 -5.74
N ILE A 136 7.67 -0.75 -6.55
CA ILE A 136 7.37 -0.88 -7.97
C ILE A 136 5.91 -1.29 -8.19
N ASN A 137 5.38 -2.23 -7.39
CA ASN A 137 4.00 -2.67 -7.50
C ASN A 137 3.01 -1.54 -7.19
N GLN A 138 3.27 -0.72 -6.17
CA GLN A 138 2.44 0.45 -5.84
C GLN A 138 2.51 1.49 -6.96
N ALA A 139 3.71 1.84 -7.42
CA ALA A 139 3.91 2.77 -8.52
C ALA A 139 3.20 2.30 -9.80
N ALA A 140 3.39 1.04 -10.18
CA ALA A 140 2.77 0.45 -11.35
C ALA A 140 1.24 0.35 -11.23
N SER A 141 0.70 0.09 -10.04
CA SER A 141 -0.74 0.08 -9.80
C SER A 141 -1.37 1.46 -9.97
N LEU A 142 -0.66 2.53 -9.63
CA LEU A 142 -1.12 3.91 -9.85
C LEU A 142 -1.02 4.32 -11.33
N LEU A 143 0.06 3.94 -12.01
CA LEU A 143 0.38 4.43 -13.36
C LEU A 143 -0.20 3.57 -14.50
N LEU A 144 -0.59 2.31 -14.22
CA LEU A 144 -1.07 1.34 -15.21
C LEU A 144 -2.36 0.67 -14.71
N PRO A 145 -3.54 1.02 -15.24
CA PRO A 145 -4.83 0.56 -14.71
C PRO A 145 -5.01 -0.96 -14.65
N HIS A 146 -4.34 -1.72 -15.55
CA HIS A 146 -4.43 -3.19 -15.60
C HIS A 146 -3.47 -3.90 -14.63
N TYR A 147 -2.43 -3.19 -14.12
CA TYR A 147 -1.32 -3.81 -13.39
C TYR A 147 -1.76 -4.59 -12.15
N ALA A 148 -2.62 -4.00 -11.32
CA ALA A 148 -3.09 -4.64 -10.10
C ALA A 148 -3.82 -5.97 -10.38
N GLN A 149 -4.57 -6.06 -11.49
CA GLN A 149 -5.23 -7.29 -11.91
C GLN A 149 -4.21 -8.33 -12.39
N THR A 150 -3.26 -7.93 -13.23
CA THR A 150 -2.19 -8.81 -13.73
C THR A 150 -1.36 -9.36 -12.59
N LEU A 151 -0.99 -8.53 -11.61
CA LEU A 151 -0.25 -8.94 -10.42
C LEU A 151 -1.03 -9.95 -9.56
N GLN A 152 -2.34 -9.73 -9.39
CA GLN A 152 -3.21 -10.66 -8.67
C GLN A 152 -3.30 -12.02 -9.38
N GLN A 153 -3.49 -12.02 -10.71
CA GLN A 153 -3.53 -13.24 -11.52
C GLN A 153 -2.19 -13.98 -11.46
N PHE A 154 -1.09 -13.27 -11.66
CA PHE A 154 0.26 -13.85 -11.55
C PHE A 154 0.50 -14.48 -10.18
N THR A 155 0.13 -13.79 -9.10
CA THR A 155 0.28 -14.31 -7.73
C THR A 155 -0.53 -15.60 -7.51
N HIS A 156 -1.74 -15.67 -8.08
CA HIS A 156 -2.56 -16.87 -8.04
C HIS A 156 -1.89 -18.03 -8.80
N VAL A 157 -1.49 -17.80 -10.05
CA VAL A 157 -0.81 -18.78 -10.89
C VAL A 157 0.48 -19.27 -10.24
N ALA A 158 1.29 -18.38 -9.69
CA ALA A 158 2.53 -18.71 -8.98
C ALA A 158 2.29 -19.64 -7.78
N LYS A 159 1.20 -19.42 -7.03
CA LYS A 159 0.80 -20.29 -5.90
C LYS A 159 0.37 -21.68 -6.38
N GLN A 160 -0.44 -21.77 -7.45
CA GLN A 160 -0.86 -23.05 -8.02
C GLN A 160 0.34 -23.84 -8.54
N ARG A 161 1.24 -23.19 -9.28
CA ARG A 161 2.46 -23.81 -9.78
C ARG A 161 3.35 -24.30 -8.65
N THR A 162 3.54 -23.52 -7.58
CA THR A 162 4.29 -23.92 -6.39
C THR A 162 3.68 -25.13 -5.72
N ALA A 163 2.34 -25.23 -5.63
CA ALA A 163 1.67 -26.38 -5.04
C ALA A 163 1.95 -27.67 -5.82
N LEU A 164 1.91 -27.62 -7.15
CA LEU A 164 2.24 -28.76 -8.01
C LEU A 164 3.72 -29.17 -7.92
N LEU A 165 4.63 -28.19 -7.88
CA LEU A 165 6.06 -28.47 -7.70
C LEU A 165 6.35 -29.19 -6.38
N LYS A 166 5.67 -28.80 -5.29
CA LYS A 166 5.76 -29.51 -3.99
C LYS A 166 5.23 -30.93 -4.07
N GLN A 167 4.07 -31.13 -4.72
CA GLN A 167 3.52 -32.48 -4.91
C GLN A 167 4.46 -33.41 -5.67
N LEU A 168 5.15 -32.89 -6.70
CA LEU A 168 6.16 -33.64 -7.47
C LEU A 168 7.41 -33.96 -6.64
N GLY A 169 7.84 -33.02 -5.77
CA GLY A 169 9.01 -33.20 -4.88
C GLY A 169 8.76 -34.19 -3.76
N ASP A 170 7.57 -34.16 -3.17
CA ASP A 170 7.21 -35.02 -2.05
C ASP A 170 6.98 -36.50 -2.45
N GLY A 171 6.59 -36.79 -3.69
CA GLY A 171 6.48 -38.11 -4.30
C GLY A 171 5.57 -39.16 -3.62
N THR A 172 5.14 -38.88 -2.38
CA THR A 172 4.55 -39.90 -1.48
C THR A 172 3.03 -40.06 -1.59
N ASN A 173 2.33 -39.12 -2.22
CA ASN A 173 0.87 -39.05 -2.27
C ASN A 173 0.27 -39.08 -3.68
N LEU A 174 1.05 -39.47 -4.68
CA LEU A 174 0.57 -39.58 -6.04
C LEU A 174 0.04 -40.94 -6.35
N ASP A 175 -1.13 -41.05 -6.98
CA ASP A 175 -1.60 -42.32 -7.55
C ASP A 175 -0.52 -42.87 -8.51
N PRO A 176 -0.02 -44.13 -8.30
CA PRO A 176 1.10 -44.64 -9.08
C PRO A 176 0.84 -44.73 -10.57
N GLN A 177 -0.43 -44.74 -11.01
CA GLN A 177 -0.79 -45.01 -12.40
C GLN A 177 -1.16 -43.76 -13.19
N TYR A 178 -1.75 -42.72 -12.54
CA TYR A 178 -2.25 -41.52 -13.22
C TYR A 178 -1.87 -40.21 -12.53
N GLY A 179 -1.47 -40.26 -11.27
CA GLY A 179 -1.26 -39.05 -10.46
C GLY A 179 -0.11 -38.20 -10.97
N GLN A 180 1.02 -38.78 -11.30
CA GLN A 180 2.20 -38.03 -11.78
C GLN A 180 1.95 -37.38 -13.15
N GLN A 181 1.30 -38.10 -14.08
CA GLN A 181 0.96 -37.56 -15.39
C GLN A 181 0.00 -36.35 -15.29
N ALA A 182 -1.01 -36.46 -14.44
CA ALA A 182 -1.97 -35.37 -14.21
C ALA A 182 -1.30 -34.12 -13.60
N VAL A 183 -0.40 -34.31 -12.64
CA VAL A 183 0.36 -33.19 -12.02
C VAL A 183 1.28 -32.53 -13.05
N LEU A 184 1.98 -33.29 -13.90
CA LEU A 184 2.84 -32.77 -14.94
C LEU A 184 2.04 -31.96 -15.98
N SER A 185 0.91 -32.48 -16.47
CA SER A 185 0.04 -31.76 -17.41
C SER A 185 -0.51 -30.46 -16.80
N GLY A 186 -0.90 -30.50 -15.51
CA GLY A 186 -1.29 -29.31 -14.77
C GLY A 186 -0.15 -28.30 -14.64
N LEU A 187 1.08 -28.76 -14.37
CA LEU A 187 2.26 -27.91 -14.27
C LEU A 187 2.59 -27.21 -15.59
N GLU A 188 2.46 -27.88 -16.72
CA GLU A 188 2.65 -27.28 -18.05
C GLU A 188 1.67 -26.15 -18.31
N ILE A 189 0.38 -26.35 -18.02
CA ILE A 189 -0.66 -25.33 -18.19
C ILE A 189 -0.36 -24.11 -17.32
N TRP A 190 -0.06 -24.32 -16.02
CA TRP A 190 0.27 -23.23 -15.11
C TRP A 190 1.61 -22.55 -15.45
N THR A 191 2.56 -23.28 -16.05
CA THR A 191 3.83 -22.69 -16.51
C THR A 191 3.61 -21.77 -17.69
N GLY A 192 2.75 -22.14 -18.67
CA GLY A 192 2.38 -21.25 -19.77
C GLY A 192 1.76 -19.95 -19.28
N GLN A 193 0.76 -20.03 -18.40
CA GLN A 193 0.14 -18.83 -17.82
C GLN A 193 1.13 -18.00 -16.97
N PHE A 194 2.03 -18.66 -16.26
CA PHE A 194 3.08 -18.00 -15.46
C PHE A 194 4.04 -17.21 -16.35
N ILE A 195 4.41 -17.75 -17.52
CA ILE A 195 5.26 -17.07 -18.49
C ILE A 195 4.53 -15.85 -19.06
N ASP A 196 3.30 -16.01 -19.54
CA ASP A 196 2.53 -14.92 -20.17
C ASP A 196 2.34 -13.74 -19.21
N LEU A 197 1.80 -14.01 -18.02
CA LEU A 197 1.58 -12.98 -17.00
C LEU A 197 2.91 -12.41 -16.48
N GLY A 198 3.95 -13.24 -16.38
CA GLY A 198 5.27 -12.83 -15.96
C GLY A 198 5.92 -11.85 -16.95
N MET A 199 5.85 -12.13 -18.24
CA MET A 199 6.35 -11.24 -19.29
C MET A 199 5.60 -9.91 -19.28
N GLN A 200 4.27 -9.93 -19.09
CA GLN A 200 3.48 -8.70 -18.97
C GLN A 200 3.95 -7.85 -17.80
N LEU A 201 4.09 -8.45 -16.60
CA LEU A 201 4.56 -7.73 -15.41
C LEU A 201 5.99 -7.18 -15.58
N THR A 202 6.87 -7.92 -16.23
CA THR A 202 8.25 -7.47 -16.48
C THR A 202 8.27 -6.24 -17.40
N ARG A 203 7.47 -6.26 -18.49
CA ARG A 203 7.33 -5.10 -19.39
C ARG A 203 6.70 -3.89 -18.68
N ASP A 204 5.66 -4.12 -17.91
CA ASP A 204 4.98 -3.06 -17.16
C ASP A 204 5.92 -2.40 -16.15
N ARG A 205 6.69 -3.18 -15.40
CA ARG A 205 7.68 -2.67 -14.43
C ARG A 205 8.78 -1.88 -15.13
N ASN A 206 9.31 -2.40 -16.22
CA ASN A 206 10.30 -1.68 -17.00
C ASN A 206 9.77 -0.33 -17.48
N ASN A 207 8.53 -0.30 -18.00
CA ASN A 207 7.88 0.93 -18.43
C ASN A 207 7.76 1.96 -17.29
N VAL A 208 7.35 1.50 -16.09
CA VAL A 208 7.22 2.38 -14.92
C VAL A 208 8.58 2.90 -14.47
N ILE A 209 9.60 2.02 -14.38
CA ILE A 209 10.93 2.41 -13.96
C ILE A 209 11.53 3.42 -14.94
N SER A 210 11.41 3.21 -16.25
CA SER A 210 11.85 4.17 -17.25
C SER A 210 11.19 5.54 -17.15
N ARG A 211 9.93 5.60 -16.69
CA ARG A 211 9.27 6.89 -16.40
C ARG A 211 9.84 7.60 -15.17
N LEU A 212 10.46 6.87 -14.26
CA LEU A 212 11.05 7.41 -13.04
C LEU A 212 12.53 7.81 -13.20
N GLU A 213 13.25 7.27 -14.17
CA GLU A 213 14.70 7.44 -14.34
C GLU A 213 15.13 8.90 -14.45
N GLU A 214 14.57 9.63 -15.40
CA GLU A 214 14.92 11.05 -15.60
C GLU A 214 14.50 11.93 -14.42
N PRO A 215 13.25 11.88 -13.93
CA PRO A 215 12.87 12.64 -12.75
C PRO A 215 13.73 12.32 -11.53
N PHE A 216 14.03 11.05 -11.29
CA PHE A 216 14.88 10.62 -10.17
C PHE A 216 16.28 11.22 -10.24
N ALA A 217 16.96 11.10 -11.38
CA ALA A 217 18.30 11.65 -11.57
C ALA A 217 18.33 13.18 -11.40
N ARG A 218 17.39 13.88 -12.00
CA ARG A 218 17.25 15.34 -11.92
C ARG A 218 16.94 15.81 -10.51
N ILE A 219 16.00 15.16 -9.81
CA ILE A 219 15.63 15.53 -8.45
C ILE A 219 16.80 15.24 -7.51
N TYR A 220 17.49 14.09 -7.66
CA TYR A 220 18.64 13.77 -6.85
C TYR A 220 19.73 14.83 -6.97
N ALA A 221 20.10 15.22 -8.19
CA ALA A 221 21.08 16.29 -8.44
C ALA A 221 20.66 17.62 -7.78
N SER A 222 19.36 17.95 -7.81
CA SER A 222 18.87 19.17 -7.16
C SER A 222 18.95 19.13 -5.63
N LEU A 223 18.95 17.96 -5.01
CA LEU A 223 18.99 17.75 -3.56
C LEU A 223 20.41 17.57 -3.02
N ALA A 224 21.27 16.86 -3.78
CA ALA A 224 22.63 16.49 -3.36
C ALA A 224 23.73 17.42 -3.93
N GLY A 225 23.44 18.08 -5.05
CA GLY A 225 24.39 18.85 -5.87
C GLY A 225 24.76 18.13 -7.16
N ASP A 226 25.31 18.88 -8.11
CA ASP A 226 25.55 18.41 -9.49
C ASP A 226 26.77 17.44 -9.63
N ASP A 227 27.53 17.25 -8.57
CA ASP A 227 28.74 16.41 -8.61
C ASP A 227 28.47 14.91 -8.57
N GLU A 228 27.22 14.52 -8.24
CA GLU A 228 26.84 13.12 -8.07
C GLU A 228 25.75 12.71 -9.06
N ARG A 229 25.84 11.49 -9.57
CA ARG A 229 24.86 10.90 -10.50
C ARG A 229 24.12 9.76 -9.84
N ALA A 230 22.81 9.91 -9.71
CA ALA A 230 21.95 8.81 -9.30
C ALA A 230 21.24 8.20 -10.52
N ALA A 231 21.15 6.86 -10.55
CA ALA A 231 20.46 6.13 -11.60
C ALA A 231 19.68 4.94 -11.03
N LEU A 232 18.74 4.43 -11.82
CA LEU A 232 17.95 3.24 -11.54
C LEU A 232 18.37 2.12 -12.50
N ALA A 233 18.54 0.89 -11.99
CA ALA A 233 18.78 -0.28 -12.80
C ALA A 233 17.74 -1.35 -12.47
N TYR A 234 16.85 -1.65 -13.40
CA TYR A 234 15.88 -2.73 -13.25
C TYR A 234 16.55 -4.07 -13.57
N GLU A 235 16.40 -5.01 -12.63
CA GLU A 235 16.97 -6.36 -12.74
C GLU A 235 15.80 -7.39 -12.80
N PRO A 236 15.23 -7.61 -13.99
CA PRO A 236 14.16 -8.57 -14.16
C PRO A 236 14.70 -10.00 -14.06
N SER A 237 13.98 -10.87 -13.37
CA SER A 237 14.28 -12.31 -13.35
C SER A 237 13.92 -13.01 -14.67
N PHE A 238 13.09 -12.38 -15.48
CA PHE A 238 12.82 -12.72 -16.87
C PHE A 238 13.58 -11.74 -17.77
N ASP A 239 14.92 -11.78 -17.72
CA ASP A 239 15.79 -10.92 -18.53
C ASP A 239 15.62 -11.18 -20.04
N GLU A 240 15.16 -12.38 -20.41
CA GLU A 240 14.84 -12.74 -21.79
C GLU A 240 13.82 -11.77 -22.42
N VAL A 241 12.94 -11.16 -21.61
CA VAL A 241 11.94 -10.17 -22.08
C VAL A 241 12.62 -8.94 -22.70
N MET A 242 13.82 -8.59 -22.24
CA MET A 242 14.58 -7.43 -22.71
C MET A 242 15.57 -7.79 -23.81
N LEU A 243 15.92 -9.08 -23.97
CA LEU A 243 17.04 -9.51 -24.80
C LEU A 243 16.61 -10.16 -26.12
N PHE A 244 15.37 -10.70 -26.21
CA PHE A 244 14.95 -11.53 -27.33
C PHE A 244 13.64 -11.04 -27.94
N ASP A 245 13.49 -11.24 -29.25
CA ASP A 245 12.24 -10.95 -29.99
C ASP A 245 11.11 -11.93 -29.61
N ASP A 246 11.46 -13.21 -29.37
CA ASP A 246 10.54 -14.24 -28.85
C ASP A 246 10.95 -14.69 -27.44
N PRO A 247 10.69 -13.87 -26.42
CA PRO A 247 11.08 -14.18 -25.05
C PRO A 247 10.35 -15.39 -24.47
N ALA A 248 9.12 -15.70 -24.93
CA ALA A 248 8.35 -16.82 -24.40
C ALA A 248 9.02 -18.17 -24.66
N ALA A 249 9.56 -18.37 -25.87
CA ALA A 249 10.30 -19.57 -26.21
C ALA A 249 11.60 -19.71 -25.42
N GLU A 250 12.32 -18.61 -25.20
CA GLU A 250 13.55 -18.62 -24.39
C GLU A 250 13.28 -18.91 -22.91
N ILE A 251 12.28 -18.26 -22.32
CA ILE A 251 11.85 -18.51 -20.93
C ILE A 251 11.38 -19.97 -20.77
N SER A 252 10.63 -20.52 -21.75
CA SER A 252 10.27 -21.94 -21.75
C SER A 252 11.48 -22.87 -21.74
N ARG A 253 12.51 -22.60 -22.54
CA ARG A 253 13.78 -23.36 -22.53
C ARG A 253 14.52 -23.19 -21.19
N HIS A 254 14.45 -22.02 -20.60
CA HIS A 254 15.02 -21.77 -19.28
C HIS A 254 14.32 -22.62 -18.22
N PHE A 255 12.96 -22.66 -18.20
CA PHE A 255 12.22 -23.53 -17.29
C PHE A 255 12.58 -25.01 -17.45
N GLN A 256 12.75 -25.49 -18.68
CA GLN A 256 13.16 -26.89 -18.91
C GLN A 256 14.51 -27.20 -18.28
N ARG A 257 15.47 -26.27 -18.34
CA ARG A 257 16.81 -26.45 -17.74
C ARG A 257 16.78 -26.47 -16.21
N ILE A 258 15.95 -25.62 -15.59
CA ILE A 258 15.90 -25.47 -14.12
C ILE A 258 14.86 -26.40 -13.47
N TYR A 259 14.03 -27.08 -14.24
CA TYR A 259 12.95 -27.93 -13.77
C TYR A 259 13.35 -28.89 -12.63
N PRO A 260 14.46 -29.64 -12.70
CA PRO A 260 14.88 -30.53 -11.62
C PRO A 260 15.12 -29.76 -10.30
N GLY A 261 15.67 -28.57 -10.39
CA GLY A 261 15.93 -27.72 -9.24
C GLY A 261 14.63 -27.12 -8.63
N GLU A 262 13.64 -26.81 -9.47
CA GLU A 262 12.33 -26.34 -9.00
C GLU A 262 11.56 -27.44 -8.26
N VAL A 263 11.55 -28.64 -8.81
CA VAL A 263 10.93 -29.81 -8.17
C VAL A 263 11.62 -30.13 -6.85
N ALA A 264 12.95 -30.18 -6.83
CA ALA A 264 13.70 -30.49 -5.60
C ALA A 264 13.46 -29.45 -4.47
N ARG A 265 13.21 -28.18 -4.82
CA ARG A 265 12.96 -27.12 -3.83
C ARG A 265 11.47 -26.83 -3.60
N GLY A 266 10.57 -27.36 -4.42
CA GLY A 266 9.15 -27.08 -4.38
C GLY A 266 8.82 -25.60 -4.58
N GLN A 267 9.58 -24.85 -5.41
CA GLN A 267 9.49 -23.39 -5.56
C GLN A 267 9.71 -22.94 -6.99
N ASN A 268 9.07 -21.83 -7.36
CA ASN A 268 9.40 -21.10 -8.59
C ASN A 268 10.76 -20.44 -8.43
N LEU A 269 11.74 -20.78 -9.28
CA LEU A 269 13.11 -20.28 -9.17
C LEU A 269 13.36 -19.02 -9.99
N ILE A 270 12.57 -18.75 -11.02
CA ILE A 270 12.60 -17.54 -11.84
C ILE A 270 11.21 -16.91 -11.92
N GLY A 271 11.13 -15.64 -12.30
CA GLY A 271 9.91 -14.89 -12.54
C GLY A 271 9.82 -13.58 -11.76
N PRO A 272 8.82 -12.72 -12.04
CA PRO A 272 8.70 -11.36 -11.48
C PRO A 272 8.69 -11.25 -9.95
N HIS A 273 8.39 -12.31 -9.23
CA HIS A 273 8.50 -12.36 -7.78
C HIS A 273 9.96 -12.35 -7.26
N ARG A 274 10.93 -12.43 -8.15
CA ARG A 274 12.37 -12.37 -7.88
C ARG A 274 13.09 -11.18 -8.49
N ASP A 275 12.35 -10.32 -9.20
CA ASP A 275 12.91 -9.08 -9.75
C ASP A 275 13.50 -8.20 -8.65
N ASP A 276 14.45 -7.36 -9.04
CA ASP A 276 14.98 -6.31 -8.19
C ASP A 276 15.09 -4.96 -8.93
N LEU A 277 15.33 -3.91 -8.17
CA LEU A 277 15.65 -2.56 -8.61
C LEU A 277 16.90 -2.10 -7.86
N THR A 278 18.00 -1.96 -8.56
CA THR A 278 19.22 -1.44 -7.97
C THR A 278 19.28 0.08 -8.15
N LEU A 279 19.52 0.80 -7.08
CA LEU A 279 19.82 2.22 -7.11
C LEU A 279 21.34 2.39 -7.19
N LEU A 280 21.77 3.17 -8.16
CA LEU A 280 23.18 3.43 -8.44
C LEU A 280 23.53 4.88 -8.06
N LEU A 281 24.68 5.06 -7.43
CA LEU A 281 25.31 6.34 -7.17
C LEU A 281 26.70 6.33 -7.81
N ASN A 282 26.93 7.21 -8.78
CA ASN A 282 28.17 7.26 -9.54
C ASN A 282 28.55 5.88 -10.13
N ASP A 283 27.57 5.19 -10.73
CA ASP A 283 27.66 3.85 -11.32
C ASP A 283 27.99 2.72 -10.32
N MET A 284 28.00 3.00 -9.00
CA MET A 284 28.19 2.02 -7.94
C MET A 284 26.87 1.70 -7.25
N ASN A 285 26.73 0.46 -6.75
CA ASN A 285 25.53 0.06 -5.99
C ASN A 285 25.41 0.88 -4.69
N ALA A 286 24.38 1.71 -4.61
CA ALA A 286 24.18 2.60 -3.47
C ALA A 286 24.01 1.87 -2.14
N ARG A 287 23.48 0.64 -2.15
CA ARG A 287 23.37 -0.19 -0.94
C ARG A 287 24.72 -0.45 -0.26
N GLU A 288 25.79 -0.56 -1.05
CA GLU A 288 27.12 -0.93 -0.55
C GLU A 288 28.01 0.28 -0.30
N PHE A 289 27.83 1.34 -1.11
CA PHE A 289 28.79 2.45 -1.16
C PHE A 289 28.23 3.78 -0.68
N ALA A 290 26.90 3.99 -0.68
CA ALA A 290 26.32 5.25 -0.27
C ALA A 290 26.30 5.39 1.27
N SER A 291 26.57 6.59 1.76
CA SER A 291 26.38 6.98 3.15
C SER A 291 24.89 6.99 3.52
N ASN A 292 24.57 6.95 4.82
CA ASN A 292 23.20 7.06 5.27
C ASN A 292 22.49 8.33 4.75
N GLY A 293 23.22 9.44 4.67
CA GLY A 293 22.68 10.70 4.15
C GLY A 293 22.30 10.62 2.68
N GLU A 294 23.20 10.05 1.83
CA GLU A 294 22.95 9.83 0.41
C GLU A 294 21.81 8.84 0.19
N MET A 295 21.74 7.73 0.95
CA MET A 295 20.61 6.79 0.90
C MET A 295 19.27 7.47 1.18
N TRP A 296 19.21 8.38 2.16
CA TRP A 296 18.03 9.17 2.45
C TRP A 296 17.66 10.10 1.29
N THR A 297 18.66 10.81 0.74
CA THR A 297 18.46 11.70 -0.40
C THR A 297 17.96 10.94 -1.63
N MET A 298 18.51 9.74 -1.88
CA MET A 298 18.05 8.87 -2.97
C MET A 298 16.63 8.38 -2.77
N ALA A 299 16.28 7.94 -1.55
CA ALA A 299 14.93 7.51 -1.24
C ALA A 299 13.92 8.65 -1.41
N LEU A 300 14.26 9.85 -0.94
CA LEU A 300 13.46 11.05 -1.10
C LEU A 300 13.28 11.39 -2.57
N ALA A 301 14.37 11.41 -3.36
CA ALA A 301 14.34 11.69 -4.79
C ALA A 301 13.46 10.69 -5.56
N LEU A 302 13.55 9.40 -5.22
CA LEU A 302 12.74 8.35 -5.85
C LEU A 302 11.24 8.52 -5.56
N LYS A 303 10.87 8.89 -4.34
CA LYS A 303 9.48 9.19 -3.97
C LYS A 303 8.96 10.47 -4.61
N MET A 304 9.79 11.49 -4.73
CA MET A 304 9.44 12.72 -5.46
C MET A 304 9.30 12.46 -6.96
N ALA A 305 10.15 11.60 -7.55
CA ALA A 305 10.01 11.16 -8.94
C ALA A 305 8.68 10.42 -9.16
N LEU A 306 8.30 9.53 -8.24
CA LEU A 306 6.99 8.89 -8.27
C LEU A 306 5.87 9.91 -8.18
N TYR A 307 5.98 10.91 -7.30
CA TYR A 307 4.99 11.97 -7.18
C TYR A 307 4.82 12.73 -8.52
N GLU A 308 5.91 13.11 -9.17
CA GLU A 308 5.86 13.80 -10.47
C GLU A 308 5.21 12.92 -11.55
N ALA A 309 5.58 11.63 -11.63
CA ALA A 309 5.01 10.69 -12.59
C ALA A 309 3.49 10.48 -12.37
N VAL A 310 3.05 10.37 -11.12
CA VAL A 310 1.64 10.21 -10.75
C VAL A 310 0.88 11.51 -11.03
N SER A 311 1.44 12.68 -10.68
CA SER A 311 0.84 13.99 -10.97
C SER A 311 0.63 14.21 -12.47
N ALA A 312 1.61 13.84 -13.29
CA ALA A 312 1.52 13.93 -14.75
C ALA A 312 0.47 12.96 -15.32
N HIS A 313 0.36 11.74 -14.74
CA HIS A 313 -0.59 10.72 -15.20
C HIS A 313 -2.04 11.10 -14.93
N PHE A 314 -2.34 11.68 -13.75
CA PHE A 314 -3.70 12.04 -13.35
C PHE A 314 -4.06 13.50 -13.68
N GLU A 315 -3.13 14.28 -14.21
CA GLU A 315 -3.28 15.75 -14.43
C GLU A 315 -3.74 16.48 -13.16
N SER A 316 -3.44 15.93 -12.00
CA SER A 316 -3.80 16.44 -10.68
C SER A 316 -2.71 16.12 -9.66
N LYS A 317 -2.61 16.93 -8.60
CA LYS A 317 -1.63 16.69 -7.55
C LYS A 317 -2.08 15.57 -6.62
N PRO A 318 -1.26 14.51 -6.44
CA PRO A 318 -1.51 13.48 -5.44
C PRO A 318 -1.48 14.05 -4.01
N ILE A 319 -2.18 13.39 -3.10
CA ILE A 319 -2.09 13.68 -1.67
C ILE A 319 -0.69 13.29 -1.18
N VAL A 320 -0.02 14.19 -0.47
CA VAL A 320 1.29 13.93 0.12
C VAL A 320 1.13 13.52 1.58
N ILE A 321 1.73 12.39 1.94
CA ILE A 321 1.76 11.88 3.30
C ILE A 321 3.20 11.93 3.81
N LEU A 322 3.44 12.65 4.90
CA LEU A 322 4.73 12.75 5.60
C LEU A 322 4.59 12.09 6.98
N ASP A 323 4.83 10.78 7.06
CA ASP A 323 4.61 10.01 8.28
C ASP A 323 5.90 9.92 9.11
N ASP A 324 5.97 10.70 10.19
CA ASP A 324 7.06 10.74 11.18
C ASP A 324 8.45 11.02 10.58
N VAL A 325 8.51 11.66 9.40
CA VAL A 325 9.72 11.86 8.60
C VAL A 325 10.68 12.83 9.30
N PHE A 326 10.15 13.88 9.92
CA PHE A 326 10.95 14.99 10.44
C PHE A 326 11.87 14.61 11.61
N ALA A 327 11.54 13.56 12.37
CA ALA A 327 12.34 13.12 13.50
C ALA A 327 13.73 12.59 13.11
N GLN A 328 13.90 12.14 11.87
CA GLN A 328 15.13 11.47 11.40
C GLN A 328 15.96 12.31 10.41
N LEU A 329 15.45 13.46 9.99
CA LEU A 329 16.10 14.31 9.00
C LEU A 329 16.90 15.44 9.66
N ASP A 330 18.02 15.78 9.06
CA ASP A 330 18.73 17.01 9.35
C ASP A 330 17.94 18.26 8.87
N GLU A 331 18.40 19.44 9.26
CA GLU A 331 17.71 20.70 8.98
C GLU A 331 17.58 21.00 7.48
N ALA A 332 18.62 20.67 6.69
CA ALA A 332 18.62 20.91 5.26
C ALA A 332 17.56 20.05 4.54
N ARG A 333 17.50 18.75 4.83
CA ARG A 333 16.53 17.81 4.27
C ARG A 333 15.11 18.11 4.75
N ARG A 334 14.93 18.52 6.01
CA ARG A 334 13.63 19.02 6.51
C ARG A 334 13.15 20.20 5.69
N GLY A 335 14.02 21.15 5.38
CA GLY A 335 13.70 22.30 4.52
C GLY A 335 13.25 21.88 3.13
N GLN A 336 13.99 20.95 2.49
CA GLN A 336 13.68 20.48 1.15
C GLN A 336 12.32 19.76 1.07
N ILE A 337 12.00 18.88 2.04
CA ILE A 337 10.69 18.21 2.12
C ILE A 337 9.58 19.23 2.36
N LEU A 338 9.79 20.22 3.22
CA LEU A 338 8.80 21.25 3.48
C LEU A 338 8.54 22.11 2.25
N ASP A 339 9.59 22.55 1.56
CA ASP A 339 9.47 23.34 0.33
C ASP A 339 8.71 22.55 -0.76
N PHE A 340 8.90 21.23 -0.82
CA PHE A 340 8.12 20.35 -1.67
C PHE A 340 6.66 20.29 -1.22
N ALA A 341 6.41 19.99 0.06
CA ALA A 341 5.09 19.82 0.65
C ALA A 341 4.21 21.07 0.51
N MET A 342 4.80 22.26 0.69
CA MET A 342 4.09 23.55 0.63
C MET A 342 3.51 23.88 -0.73
N ARG A 343 3.95 23.20 -1.79
CA ARG A 343 3.44 23.38 -3.16
C ARG A 343 2.28 22.47 -3.50
N GLN A 344 1.86 21.61 -2.54
CA GLN A 344 0.86 20.59 -2.79
C GLN A 344 -0.54 21.03 -2.36
N ASP A 345 -1.58 20.42 -2.94
CA ASP A 345 -2.98 20.77 -2.65
C ASP A 345 -3.43 20.23 -1.30
N GLN A 346 -2.92 19.05 -0.89
CA GLN A 346 -3.13 18.50 0.45
C GLN A 346 -1.90 17.73 0.93
N VAL A 347 -1.49 18.02 2.17
CA VAL A 347 -0.39 17.35 2.86
C VAL A 347 -0.88 16.89 4.23
N LEU A 348 -0.60 15.63 4.55
CA LEU A 348 -0.86 15.03 5.84
C LEU A 348 0.47 14.76 6.54
N ILE A 349 0.70 15.41 7.67
CA ILE A 349 1.94 15.30 8.43
C ILE A 349 1.63 14.62 9.77
N THR A 350 2.35 13.56 10.13
CA THR A 350 2.27 13.03 11.48
C THR A 350 3.49 13.45 12.30
N VAL A 351 3.26 13.88 13.55
CA VAL A 351 4.31 14.27 14.48
C VAL A 351 4.04 13.74 15.88
N ALA A 352 5.10 13.43 16.63
CA ALA A 352 4.98 12.97 18.01
C ALA A 352 4.67 14.13 18.98
N ALA A 353 5.30 15.26 18.78
CA ALA A 353 5.15 16.45 19.62
C ALA A 353 5.06 17.74 18.80
N ALA A 354 4.52 18.79 19.39
CA ALA A 354 4.46 20.12 18.77
C ALA A 354 5.85 20.68 18.40
N SER A 355 6.89 20.29 19.15
CA SER A 355 8.28 20.66 18.87
C SER A 355 8.83 20.07 17.57
N ASP A 356 8.24 18.97 17.11
CA ASP A 356 8.67 18.26 15.90
C ASP A 356 8.05 18.89 14.64
N ILE A 357 7.07 19.79 14.82
CA ILE A 357 6.50 20.59 13.74
C ILE A 357 7.61 21.54 13.26
N PRO A 358 8.02 21.44 11.99
CA PRO A 358 9.02 22.33 11.45
C PRO A 358 8.58 23.77 11.59
N ARG A 359 9.50 24.66 11.95
CA ARG A 359 9.23 26.10 12.03
C ARG A 359 8.90 26.60 10.61
N MET A 360 7.62 26.84 10.38
CA MET A 360 7.15 27.48 9.17
C MET A 360 7.27 28.98 9.36
N ASP A 361 8.20 29.61 8.66
CA ASP A 361 8.34 31.07 8.71
C ASP A 361 7.02 31.72 8.26
N ALA A 362 6.33 32.38 9.19
CA ALA A 362 5.03 32.98 9.00
C ALA A 362 4.98 34.03 7.85
N GLY A 363 6.13 34.46 7.35
CA GLY A 363 6.24 35.39 6.20
C GLY A 363 6.24 34.72 4.83
N ARG A 364 6.48 33.40 4.74
CA ARG A 364 6.49 32.63 3.48
C ARG A 364 5.21 31.85 3.22
N PHE A 365 4.32 31.70 4.22
CA PHE A 365 3.23 30.74 4.17
C PHE A 365 1.89 31.42 4.43
N HIS A 366 1.05 31.52 3.40
CA HIS A 366 -0.37 31.88 3.50
C HIS A 366 -1.29 30.64 3.67
N ALA A 367 -0.73 29.46 3.92
CA ALA A 367 -1.53 28.25 4.08
C ALA A 367 -2.01 28.13 5.53
N ASP A 368 -3.32 28.02 5.71
CA ASP A 368 -3.92 27.63 6.99
C ASP A 368 -3.45 26.22 7.37
N VAL A 369 -2.74 26.10 8.48
CA VAL A 369 -2.31 24.82 9.02
C VAL A 369 -3.42 24.28 9.92
N HIS A 370 -3.95 23.11 9.60
CA HIS A 370 -4.94 22.42 10.41
C HIS A 370 -4.28 21.40 11.33
N VAL A 371 -4.31 21.63 12.64
CA VAL A 371 -3.74 20.71 13.63
C VAL A 371 -4.84 19.83 14.22
N ILE A 372 -4.65 18.52 14.18
CA ILE A 372 -5.57 17.49 14.66
C ILE A 372 -4.90 16.79 15.88
N ASP A 373 -5.51 16.93 17.05
CA ASP A 373 -5.08 16.22 18.27
C ASP A 373 -5.60 14.77 18.24
N VAL A 374 -4.72 13.82 17.94
CA VAL A 374 -5.06 12.39 17.86
C VAL A 374 -5.41 11.80 19.23
N ALA A 375 -4.90 12.39 20.33
CA ALA A 375 -5.29 11.96 21.67
C ALA A 375 -6.74 12.37 22.00
N ALA A 376 -7.19 13.52 21.52
CA ALA A 376 -8.58 13.95 21.64
C ALA A 376 -9.52 13.05 20.80
N LEU A 377 -9.11 12.73 19.56
CA LEU A 377 -9.87 11.78 18.71
C LEU A 377 -10.02 10.41 19.38
N ARG A 378 -8.97 9.92 20.04
CA ARG A 378 -8.99 8.63 20.75
C ARG A 378 -9.97 8.64 21.92
N ARG A 379 -10.03 9.74 22.68
CA ARG A 379 -11.02 9.90 23.75
C ARG A 379 -12.44 9.92 23.23
N GLN A 380 -12.71 10.71 22.18
CA GLN A 380 -14.04 10.76 21.54
C GLN A 380 -14.51 9.40 21.02
N SER A 381 -13.60 8.61 20.43
CA SER A 381 -13.90 7.24 20.00
C SER A 381 -14.30 6.33 21.17
N GLN A 382 -13.67 6.48 22.32
CA GLN A 382 -13.98 5.69 23.53
C GLN A 382 -15.25 6.15 24.23
N ASP A 383 -15.51 7.46 24.28
CA ASP A 383 -16.70 8.04 24.90
C ASP A 383 -17.98 7.72 24.11
N GLY A 384 -17.90 7.79 22.75
CA GLY A 384 -19.02 7.39 21.87
C GLY A 384 -19.44 5.92 22.04
N GLN A 385 -18.52 5.04 22.36
CA GLN A 385 -18.80 3.64 22.68
C GLN A 385 -19.54 3.47 24.01
N HIS A 386 -19.20 4.29 25.00
CA HIS A 386 -19.85 4.22 26.31
C HIS A 386 -21.32 4.66 26.21
N ASP A 387 -21.60 5.65 25.40
CA ASP A 387 -22.96 6.13 25.14
C ASP A 387 -23.81 5.11 24.35
N ASP A 388 -23.23 4.46 23.31
CA ASP A 388 -23.89 3.42 22.52
C ASP A 388 -24.14 2.15 23.35
N LEU A 389 -23.20 1.71 24.17
CA LEU A 389 -23.36 0.58 25.09
C LEU A 389 -24.43 0.90 26.15
N THR A 390 -24.46 2.12 26.69
CA THR A 390 -25.44 2.57 27.67
C THR A 390 -26.84 2.63 27.05
N ALA A 391 -26.94 3.12 25.81
CA ALA A 391 -28.23 3.15 25.07
C ALA A 391 -28.72 1.73 24.74
N MET A 392 -27.82 0.83 24.32
CA MET A 392 -28.15 -0.58 24.03
C MET A 392 -28.53 -1.36 25.29
N MET A 393 -27.86 -1.13 26.43
CA MET A 393 -28.23 -1.70 27.73
C MET A 393 -29.59 -1.16 28.20
N ALA A 394 -29.88 0.14 28.02
CA ALA A 394 -31.18 0.72 28.32
C ALA A 394 -32.28 0.11 27.47
N GLN A 395 -32.07 -0.14 26.19
CA GLN A 395 -33.02 -0.84 25.31
C GLN A 395 -33.23 -2.31 25.73
N LEU A 396 -32.16 -3.04 26.08
CA LEU A 396 -32.25 -4.41 26.58
C LEU A 396 -33.05 -4.49 27.90
N VAL A 397 -32.80 -3.56 28.83
CA VAL A 397 -33.54 -3.45 30.09
C VAL A 397 -35.03 -3.11 29.83
N ALA A 398 -35.30 -2.20 28.89
CA ALA A 398 -36.68 -1.87 28.50
C ALA A 398 -37.39 -3.08 27.86
N CYS A 399 -36.73 -3.87 27.01
CA CYS A 399 -37.29 -5.11 26.46
C CYS A 399 -37.55 -6.16 27.55
N LEU A 400 -36.65 -6.32 28.52
CA LEU A 400 -36.83 -7.27 29.63
C LEU A 400 -37.96 -6.89 30.57
N LEU A 401 -38.20 -5.60 30.79
CA LEU A 401 -39.31 -5.10 31.61
C LEU A 401 -40.67 -5.29 30.91
N TYR A 402 -40.71 -5.32 29.57
CA TYR A 402 -41.94 -5.53 28.79
C TYR A 402 -42.31 -7.02 28.64
N THR A 403 -41.44 -7.96 28.96
CA THR A 403 -41.67 -9.41 28.86
C THR A 403 -41.97 -10.06 30.21
N SER A 404 -42.06 -9.33 31.33
CA SER A 404 -42.52 -9.89 32.59
C SER A 404 -44.05 -9.95 32.60
N PRO A 405 -44.70 -11.14 32.74
CA PRO A 405 -46.14 -11.22 32.79
C PRO A 405 -46.68 -10.50 34.02
N SER A 406 -47.69 -9.67 33.79
CA SER A 406 -48.43 -8.96 34.86
C SER A 406 -49.01 -9.94 35.88
N PRO A 407 -48.91 -9.69 37.20
CA PRO A 407 -49.46 -10.59 38.25
C PRO A 407 -50.99 -10.68 38.28
N ARG A 408 -51.70 -10.24 37.26
CA ARG A 408 -53.19 -10.16 37.24
C ARG A 408 -53.91 -11.28 36.51
N ASP A 409 -53.18 -12.22 35.87
CA ASP A 409 -53.81 -13.32 35.10
C ASP A 409 -53.88 -14.67 35.81
N ILE A 410 -53.71 -14.70 37.14
CA ILE A 410 -53.92 -15.90 37.94
C ILE A 410 -55.13 -15.65 38.90
N SER A 411 -56.33 -15.50 38.35
CA SER A 411 -57.52 -15.74 39.12
C SER A 411 -58.69 -16.10 38.21
N GLY A 412 -59.06 -17.36 38.21
CA GLY A 412 -60.41 -17.75 37.79
C GLY A 412 -60.46 -18.84 36.74
N SER A 413 -60.52 -20.08 37.19
CA SER A 413 -61.69 -20.94 36.92
C SER A 413 -61.60 -22.26 37.68
N ARG A 414 -62.66 -22.48 38.42
CA ARG A 414 -63.02 -23.82 38.87
C ARG A 414 -63.46 -24.70 37.71
#